data_0e53ccf0a231fea1aa3d1fce08d49306
#
_entry.id   0e53ccf0a231fea1aa3d1fce08d49306
#
_cell.length_a   1.000
_cell.length_b   1.000
_cell.length_c   1.000
_cell.angle_alpha   90.00
_cell.angle_beta   90.00
_cell.angle_gamma   90.00
#
_symmetry.space_group_name_H-M   'P 1'
#
loop_
_entity.id
_entity.type
_entity.pdbx_description
1 polymer ?
#
loop_
_entity_poly.entity_id
_entity_poly.type
_entity_poly.pdbx_seq_one_letter_code
_entity_poly.pdbx_strand_id
1 'polypeptide(L)' 'MHRVHIFISGNVQGVGLRYFLRNKAMRLGVNGFVKNLQDGRVEVVFEGD' A
#
# COMPACT_ATOMS: atom_id res chain seq x y z
N MET A 1 12.32 -3.15 13.90
CA MET A 1 11.76 -2.85 12.56
C MET A 1 10.59 -3.79 12.28
N HIS A 2 9.49 -3.25 11.86
CA HIS A 2 8.30 -4.01 11.51
C HIS A 2 8.01 -3.84 10.03
N ARG A 3 7.55 -4.91 9.42
CA ARG A 3 7.14 -4.89 8.01
C ARG A 3 5.75 -5.51 7.90
N VAL A 4 4.87 -4.82 7.20
CA VAL A 4 3.52 -5.30 6.91
C VAL A 4 3.39 -5.43 5.40
N HIS A 5 2.93 -6.61 4.95
CA HIS A 5 2.78 -6.90 3.53
C HIS A 5 1.34 -7.35 3.30
N ILE A 6 0.60 -6.60 2.50
CA ILE A 6 -0.83 -6.81 2.30
C ILE A 6 -1.12 -6.92 0.82
N PHE A 7 -2.00 -7.86 0.46
CA PHE A 7 -2.58 -7.94 -0.88
C PHE A 7 -4.05 -7.56 -0.78
N ILE A 8 -4.47 -6.63 -1.64
CA ILE A 8 -5.86 -6.18 -1.69
C ILE A 8 -6.41 -6.57 -3.05
N SER A 9 -7.53 -7.30 -3.04
CA SER A 9 -8.18 -7.75 -4.27
C SER A 9 -9.53 -7.04 -4.44
N GLY A 10 -10.10 -7.21 -5.64
CA GLY A 10 -11.36 -6.58 -5.96
C GLY A 10 -11.16 -5.33 -6.82
N ASN A 11 -12.13 -4.44 -6.81
CA ASN A 11 -12.08 -3.24 -7.64
C ASN A 11 -11.35 -2.12 -6.90
N VAL A 12 -10.07 -2.34 -6.60
CA VAL A 12 -9.30 -1.45 -5.74
C VAL A 12 -8.16 -0.74 -6.46
N GLN A 13 -7.91 -1.08 -7.71
CA GLN A 13 -6.86 -0.41 -8.47
C GLN A 13 -7.31 0.99 -8.83
N GLY A 14 -6.50 1.97 -8.50
CA GLY A 14 -6.82 3.33 -8.84
C GLY A 14 -5.93 4.30 -8.11
N VAL A 15 -5.92 5.52 -8.64
CA VAL A 15 -5.10 6.59 -8.09
C VAL A 15 -5.56 6.94 -6.66
N GLY A 16 -6.86 6.92 -6.42
CA GLY A 16 -7.40 7.26 -5.11
C GLY A 16 -6.90 6.36 -3.99
N LEU A 17 -6.85 5.04 -4.24
CA LEU A 17 -6.35 4.10 -3.25
C LEU A 17 -4.86 4.33 -2.97
N ARG A 18 -4.09 4.54 -4.04
CA ARG A 18 -2.66 4.77 -3.90
C ARG A 18 -2.37 6.02 -3.08
N TYR A 19 -3.08 7.11 -3.35
CA TYR A 19 -2.92 8.34 -2.59
C TYR A 19 -3.33 8.16 -1.14
N PHE A 20 -4.41 7.45 -0.90
CA PHE A 20 -4.89 7.19 0.45
C PHE A 20 -3.83 6.45 1.28
N LEU A 21 -3.27 5.38 0.72
CA LEU A 21 -2.27 4.58 1.41
C LEU A 21 -0.97 5.36 1.62
N ARG A 22 -0.57 6.13 0.63
CA ARG A 22 0.63 6.96 0.72
C ARG A 22 0.49 7.99 1.85
N ASN A 23 -0.67 8.64 1.92
CA ASN A 23 -0.91 9.64 2.97
C ASN A 23 -0.91 8.99 4.34
N LYS A 24 -1.48 7.79 4.48
CA LYS A 24 -1.45 7.07 5.74
C LYS A 24 -0.02 6.77 6.17
N ALA A 25 0.81 6.29 5.25
CA ALA A 25 2.20 5.97 5.56
C ALA A 25 2.96 7.22 6.01
N MET A 26 2.74 8.33 5.34
CA MET A 26 3.41 9.59 5.71
C MET A 26 3.00 10.05 7.11
N ARG A 27 1.73 9.93 7.43
CA ARG A 27 1.22 10.36 8.75
C ARG A 27 1.75 9.48 9.87
N LEU A 28 1.98 8.20 9.59
CA LEU A 28 2.49 7.25 10.58
C LEU A 28 4.02 7.23 10.64
N GLY A 29 4.68 7.95 9.73
CA GLY A 29 6.13 7.97 9.70
C GLY A 29 6.77 6.69 9.25
N VAL A 30 6.06 5.89 8.45
CA VAL A 30 6.58 4.63 7.92
C VAL A 30 6.90 4.78 6.45
N ASN A 31 7.76 3.89 5.96
CA ASN A 31 8.11 3.82 4.54
C ASN A 31 7.39 2.65 3.89
N GLY A 32 7.11 2.78 2.61
CA GLY A 32 6.45 1.69 1.93
C GLY A 32 6.21 1.99 0.47
N PHE A 33 5.57 1.04 -0.19
CA PHE A 33 5.18 1.22 -1.59
C PHE A 33 3.86 0.52 -1.87
N VAL A 34 3.24 0.94 -2.98
CA VAL A 34 2.00 0.37 -3.49
C VAL A 34 2.24 -0.01 -4.94
N LYS A 35 1.89 -1.23 -5.31
CA LYS A 35 2.13 -1.74 -6.66
C LYS A 35 0.87 -2.45 -7.18
N ASN A 36 0.48 -2.12 -8.40
CA ASN A 36 -0.59 -2.83 -9.08
C ASN A 36 -0.04 -4.12 -9.68
N LEU A 37 -0.73 -5.23 -9.45
CA LEU A 37 -0.35 -6.52 -9.98
C LEU A 37 -1.14 -6.83 -11.24
N GLN A 38 -0.61 -7.74 -12.06
CA GLN A 38 -1.24 -8.08 -13.33
C GLN A 38 -2.60 -8.76 -13.16
N ASP A 39 -2.81 -9.42 -12.03
CA ASP A 39 -4.05 -10.14 -11.78
C ASP A 39 -5.16 -9.26 -11.19
N GLY A 40 -4.92 -7.95 -11.10
CA GLY A 40 -5.91 -7.02 -10.59
C GLY A 40 -5.78 -6.70 -9.12
N ARG A 41 -4.88 -7.36 -8.41
CA ARG A 41 -4.65 -7.08 -7.00
C ARG A 41 -3.70 -5.90 -6.83
N VAL A 42 -3.71 -5.34 -5.63
CA VAL A 42 -2.77 -4.30 -5.22
C VAL A 42 -1.90 -4.86 -4.11
N GLU A 43 -0.60 -4.74 -4.29
CA GLU A 43 0.37 -5.14 -3.27
C GLU A 43 0.81 -3.91 -2.49
N VAL A 44 0.75 -3.99 -1.17
CA VAL A 44 1.12 -2.89 -0.29
C VAL A 44 2.15 -3.39 0.72
N VAL A 45 3.25 -2.67 0.85
CA VAL A 45 4.29 -3.00 1.83
C VAL A 45 4.58 -1.74 2.64
N PHE A 46 4.55 -1.87 3.96
CA PHE A 46 4.95 -0.82 4.88
C PHE A 46 6.05 -1.32 5.79
N GLU A 47 7.01 -0.47 6.09
CA GLU A 47 8.10 -0.77 7.02
C GLU A 47 8.26 0.40 7.98
N GLY A 48 8.47 0.08 9.26
CA GLY A 48 8.68 1.09 10.28
C GLY A 48 9.11 0.46 11.60
N ASP A 49 9.42 1.31 12.52
CA ASP A 49 9.84 0.85 13.87
C ASP A 49 8.64 0.66 14.80
#